data_8325cc442b306c7a9f5452b89c8852c6
#
_entry.id   8325cc442b306c7a9f5452b89c8852c6
#
_cell.length_a   1.000
_cell.length_b   1.000
_cell.length_c   1.000
_cell.angle_alpha   90.00
_cell.angle_beta   90.00
_cell.angle_gamma   90.00
#
_symmetry.space_group_name_H-M   'P 1'
#
loop_
_entity.id
_entity.type
_entity.pdbx_description
1 polymer ?
#
loop_
_entity_poly.entity_id
_entity_poly.type
_entity_poly.pdbx_seq_one_letter_code
_entity_poly.pdbx_strand_id
1 'polypeptide(L)'
;MIIRNVPITNLSSHPLNDEIYMGNMDIEDLMENIRQVGLLEPLVVIKSGKPKSYLVLSGNRRLICLQQLNYEKTDVKLIEVEKDDIPLFIISYNRTRLKKVTTLLREIDILEKFYYTSKENKNNVVTNAELIKGDKRKVISKRIGIAEGQISKLKTIRSIRPDLLEKIESDEISISQAHILCKRETQEDQSITPNFIRGKKNTSKGRFNIFCKSSVDMSEIPDERINAIICSPVFYRHRIYSKKTNEHGNEKNVEDYISNVCDVMDECFRVLSKSGVMLVHLGNTYDKNGSLMNIPHRIIIEMMKRKPFLLINEICVRKVNPIPNSTKSRLSTSHEIVFFITKSKKYNFNHFRIKSKTENKGTTAPYHRGNQSGYSPYLSDGKKNLQDYWDSEMLDIISTPVANQIKSKKQFNILHPCPFPEDLRRSLLALVTPNLTPTNRIKDMSDFHLLDCYSGLSGVLFDGYSLGMSVWGYDTNSNYTKVVIKEFERLSKV
;
A
#
# COMPACT_ATOMS: atom_id res chain seq x y z
N MET A 1 -34.47 1.71 40.21
CA MET A 1 -35.82 1.43 40.78
C MET A 1 -36.74 1.04 39.63
N ILE A 2 -37.65 0.05 39.82
CA ILE A 2 -38.67 -0.25 38.80
C ILE A 2 -39.95 0.54 39.16
N ILE A 3 -40.48 1.28 38.17
CA ILE A 3 -41.78 1.96 38.28
C ILE A 3 -42.73 1.18 37.39
N ARG A 4 -43.87 0.76 37.99
CA ARG A 4 -44.89 -0.05 37.30
C ARG A 4 -45.97 0.82 36.69
N ASN A 5 -46.55 0.34 35.59
CA ASN A 5 -47.74 0.95 34.96
C ASN A 5 -47.56 2.42 34.54
N VAL A 6 -46.39 2.77 33.97
CA VAL A 6 -46.15 4.11 33.42
C VAL A 6 -46.91 4.24 32.09
N PRO A 7 -47.75 5.29 31.91
CA PRO A 7 -48.42 5.53 30.63
C PRO A 7 -47.42 5.71 29.49
N ILE A 8 -47.67 5.06 28.35
CA ILE A 8 -46.79 5.16 27.17
C ILE A 8 -46.63 6.63 26.69
N THR A 9 -47.71 7.43 26.85
CA THR A 9 -47.72 8.86 26.54
C THR A 9 -46.74 9.69 27.37
N ASN A 10 -46.28 9.16 28.50
CA ASN A 10 -45.31 9.82 29.39
C ASN A 10 -43.85 9.43 29.04
N LEU A 11 -43.66 8.62 28.02
CA LEU A 11 -42.36 8.13 27.58
C LEU A 11 -41.99 8.73 26.22
N SER A 12 -40.77 9.24 26.10
CA SER A 12 -40.23 9.72 24.85
C SER A 12 -38.75 9.27 24.68
N SER A 13 -38.34 9.12 23.45
CA SER A 13 -36.89 8.87 23.16
C SER A 13 -36.03 9.99 23.68
N HIS A 14 -34.86 9.67 24.22
CA HIS A 14 -33.85 10.69 24.50
C HIS A 14 -33.29 11.22 23.16
N PRO A 15 -33.16 12.55 22.94
CA PRO A 15 -32.75 13.12 21.66
C PRO A 15 -31.43 12.53 21.11
N LEU A 16 -30.50 12.19 21.97
CA LEU A 16 -29.22 11.57 21.60
C LEU A 16 -29.37 10.16 21.00
N ASN A 17 -30.44 9.41 21.40
CA ASN A 17 -30.74 8.13 20.76
C ASN A 17 -31.13 8.32 19.29
N ASP A 18 -31.90 9.36 19.01
CA ASP A 18 -32.32 9.67 17.64
C ASP A 18 -31.14 10.13 16.81
N GLU A 19 -30.24 10.94 17.37
CA GLU A 19 -29.00 11.38 16.71
C GLU A 19 -28.08 10.20 16.34
N ILE A 20 -27.93 9.20 17.23
CA ILE A 20 -27.02 8.06 17.00
C ILE A 20 -27.67 6.99 16.10
N TYR A 21 -28.92 6.63 16.38
CA TYR A 21 -29.57 5.42 15.86
C TYR A 21 -30.69 5.70 14.84
N MET A 22 -30.87 6.96 14.38
CA MET A 22 -31.82 7.26 13.31
C MET A 22 -31.51 6.51 12.01
N GLY A 23 -32.58 5.94 11.42
CA GLY A 23 -32.56 5.26 10.14
C GLY A 23 -32.51 3.73 10.26
N ASN A 24 -33.53 3.06 9.73
CA ASN A 24 -33.70 1.61 9.64
C ASN A 24 -33.78 0.89 11.00
N MET A 25 -34.84 1.10 11.70
CA MET A 25 -35.22 0.23 12.80
C MET A 25 -36.14 -0.88 12.22
N ASP A 26 -35.52 -1.98 11.85
CA ASP A 26 -36.25 -3.22 11.63
C ASP A 26 -36.85 -3.64 12.98
N ILE A 27 -38.19 -3.56 13.13
CA ILE A 27 -38.92 -3.82 14.35
C ILE A 27 -39.99 -4.92 14.19
N GLU A 28 -40.15 -5.48 13.00
CA GLU A 28 -41.19 -6.42 12.65
C GLU A 28 -41.12 -7.68 13.54
N ASP A 29 -39.95 -8.33 13.57
CA ASP A 29 -39.73 -9.52 14.42
C ASP A 29 -39.88 -9.21 15.92
N LEU A 30 -39.40 -8.04 16.35
CA LEU A 30 -39.50 -7.61 17.74
C LEU A 30 -40.95 -7.31 18.12
N MET A 31 -41.71 -6.72 17.22
CA MET A 31 -43.12 -6.40 17.43
C MET A 31 -43.96 -7.68 17.54
N GLU A 32 -43.70 -8.67 16.67
CA GLU A 32 -44.35 -9.96 16.73
C GLU A 32 -44.00 -10.70 18.04
N ASN A 33 -42.76 -10.69 18.46
CA ASN A 33 -42.35 -11.27 19.74
C ASN A 33 -43.07 -10.59 20.94
N ILE A 34 -43.12 -9.24 20.95
CA ILE A 34 -43.81 -8.52 22.02
C ILE A 34 -45.33 -8.82 22.01
N ARG A 35 -45.94 -9.03 20.84
CA ARG A 35 -47.36 -9.44 20.73
C ARG A 35 -47.60 -10.80 21.33
N GLN A 36 -46.70 -11.76 21.13
CA GLN A 36 -46.86 -13.14 21.59
C GLN A 36 -46.55 -13.33 23.08
N VAL A 37 -45.44 -12.76 23.57
CA VAL A 37 -44.94 -13.05 24.93
C VAL A 37 -44.92 -11.84 25.85
N GLY A 38 -45.34 -10.68 25.37
CA GLY A 38 -45.28 -9.42 26.12
C GLY A 38 -43.88 -8.83 26.21
N LEU A 39 -43.73 -7.73 26.94
CA LEU A 39 -42.43 -7.05 27.15
C LEU A 39 -41.68 -7.77 28.28
N LEU A 40 -40.64 -8.54 27.92
CA LEU A 40 -39.81 -9.30 28.88
C LEU A 40 -38.86 -8.42 29.69
N GLU A 41 -38.32 -7.36 29.08
CA GLU A 41 -37.37 -6.45 29.73
C GLU A 41 -37.95 -5.04 29.77
N PRO A 42 -37.97 -4.36 30.93
CA PRO A 42 -38.48 -2.99 31.05
C PRO A 42 -37.58 -2.00 30.29
N LEU A 43 -38.20 -0.90 29.86
CA LEU A 43 -37.45 0.24 29.28
C LEU A 43 -36.60 0.90 30.36
N VAL A 44 -35.37 1.32 30.02
CA VAL A 44 -34.52 2.04 30.95
C VAL A 44 -34.67 3.53 30.69
N VAL A 45 -35.04 4.28 31.73
CA VAL A 45 -35.45 5.69 31.65
C VAL A 45 -34.78 6.57 32.69
N ILE A 46 -34.73 7.86 32.38
CA ILE A 46 -34.39 8.96 33.31
C ILE A 46 -35.60 9.91 33.41
N LYS A 47 -35.62 10.78 34.44
CA LYS A 47 -36.63 11.87 34.54
C LYS A 47 -36.41 12.91 33.48
N SER A 48 -37.46 13.40 32.83
CA SER A 48 -37.35 14.41 31.74
C SER A 48 -37.32 15.87 32.26
N GLY A 49 -37.38 16.07 33.55
CA GLY A 49 -37.58 17.38 34.17
C GLY A 49 -39.07 17.86 34.25
N LYS A 50 -39.98 17.21 33.54
CA LYS A 50 -41.43 17.42 33.65
C LYS A 50 -42.05 16.40 34.62
N PRO A 51 -43.08 16.77 35.40
CA PRO A 51 -43.73 15.84 36.30
C PRO A 51 -44.24 14.59 35.56
N LYS A 52 -43.93 13.39 36.08
CA LYS A 52 -44.37 12.09 35.55
C LYS A 52 -43.98 11.77 34.10
N SER A 53 -42.97 12.48 33.55
CA SER A 53 -42.49 12.28 32.20
C SER A 53 -41.03 11.76 32.22
N TYR A 54 -40.70 10.85 31.31
CA TYR A 54 -39.42 10.15 31.29
C TYR A 54 -38.82 10.08 29.89
N LEU A 55 -37.48 10.15 29.83
CA LEU A 55 -36.69 9.94 28.62
C LEU A 55 -36.09 8.54 28.59
N VAL A 56 -36.34 7.81 27.52
CA VAL A 56 -35.88 6.43 27.34
C VAL A 56 -34.42 6.47 26.87
N LEU A 57 -33.50 5.91 27.66
CA LEU A 57 -32.10 5.75 27.34
C LEU A 57 -31.81 4.42 26.62
N SER A 58 -32.54 3.35 27.01
CA SER A 58 -32.43 2.03 26.37
C SER A 58 -33.82 1.41 26.19
N GLY A 59 -34.03 0.81 25.01
CA GLY A 59 -35.28 0.18 24.62
C GLY A 59 -36.14 0.99 23.66
N ASN A 60 -35.57 1.95 22.89
CA ASN A 60 -36.34 2.75 21.93
C ASN A 60 -37.09 1.92 20.90
N ARG A 61 -36.51 0.82 20.37
CA ARG A 61 -37.22 -0.10 19.49
C ARG A 61 -38.45 -0.71 20.19
N ARG A 62 -38.30 -1.10 21.47
CA ARG A 62 -39.42 -1.60 22.32
C ARG A 62 -40.48 -0.54 22.54
N LEU A 63 -40.07 0.72 22.80
CA LEU A 63 -41.00 1.84 22.92
C LEU A 63 -41.85 2.02 21.65
N ILE A 64 -41.19 2.02 20.46
CA ILE A 64 -41.88 2.12 19.17
C ILE A 64 -42.87 0.95 18.98
N CYS A 65 -42.45 -0.29 19.27
CA CYS A 65 -43.31 -1.45 19.19
C CYS A 65 -44.53 -1.31 20.13
N LEU A 66 -44.33 -0.88 21.38
CA LEU A 66 -45.42 -0.68 22.33
C LEU A 66 -46.40 0.41 21.86
N GLN A 67 -45.91 1.49 21.25
CA GLN A 67 -46.72 2.53 20.64
C GLN A 67 -47.56 2.00 19.47
N GLN A 68 -46.95 1.25 18.56
CA GLN A 68 -47.65 0.66 17.40
C GLN A 68 -48.61 -0.43 17.76
N LEU A 69 -48.36 -1.16 18.85
CA LEU A 69 -49.25 -2.17 19.39
C LEU A 69 -50.36 -1.59 20.32
N ASN A 70 -50.42 -0.25 20.45
CA ASN A 70 -51.38 0.48 21.26
C ASN A 70 -51.40 0.06 22.75
N TYR A 71 -50.25 -0.24 23.33
CA TYR A 71 -50.15 -0.44 24.76
C TYR A 71 -50.43 0.86 25.50
N GLU A 72 -51.24 0.82 26.50
CA GLU A 72 -51.57 2.01 27.33
C GLU A 72 -50.48 2.31 28.34
N LYS A 73 -49.92 1.26 28.96
CA LYS A 73 -48.96 1.36 30.06
C LYS A 73 -47.84 0.31 29.92
N THR A 74 -46.70 0.60 30.53
CA THR A 74 -45.58 -0.35 30.61
C THR A 74 -44.75 -0.14 31.88
N ASP A 75 -44.00 -1.15 32.29
CA ASP A 75 -43.03 -1.04 33.39
C ASP A 75 -41.72 -0.43 32.85
N VAL A 76 -41.10 0.42 33.67
CA VAL A 76 -39.86 1.07 33.35
C VAL A 76 -38.84 0.95 34.48
N LYS A 77 -37.56 0.87 34.14
CA LYS A 77 -36.45 0.93 35.09
C LYS A 77 -35.91 2.36 35.14
N LEU A 78 -36.27 3.08 36.20
CA LEU A 78 -35.74 4.43 36.44
C LEU A 78 -34.31 4.32 36.97
N ILE A 79 -33.39 5.05 36.33
CA ILE A 79 -32.03 5.22 36.79
C ILE A 79 -31.72 6.72 36.96
N GLU A 80 -30.76 7.01 37.79
CA GLU A 80 -30.20 8.35 37.95
C GLU A 80 -28.86 8.36 37.24
N VAL A 81 -28.67 9.32 36.35
CA VAL A 81 -27.46 9.48 35.52
C VAL A 81 -27.13 10.97 35.43
N GLU A 82 -25.94 11.32 35.72
CA GLU A 82 -25.45 12.67 35.49
C GLU A 82 -25.55 13.04 34.00
N LYS A 83 -25.94 14.29 33.73
CA LYS A 83 -26.23 14.76 32.35
C LYS A 83 -25.08 14.49 31.39
N ASP A 84 -23.85 14.66 31.88
CA ASP A 84 -22.62 14.46 31.10
C ASP A 84 -22.31 12.98 30.84
N ASP A 85 -22.84 12.04 31.62
CA ASP A 85 -22.63 10.58 31.45
C ASP A 85 -23.68 9.91 30.56
N ILE A 86 -24.76 10.59 30.19
CA ILE A 86 -25.84 10.03 29.36
C ILE A 86 -25.32 9.39 28.07
N PRO A 87 -24.39 9.99 27.29
CA PRO A 87 -23.84 9.38 26.08
C PRO A 87 -23.21 8.00 26.33
N LEU A 88 -22.47 7.88 27.42
CA LEU A 88 -21.83 6.61 27.82
C LEU A 88 -22.85 5.51 28.12
N PHE A 89 -23.95 5.87 28.81
CA PHE A 89 -25.01 4.94 29.12
C PHE A 89 -25.76 4.46 27.88
N ILE A 90 -26.15 5.37 27.01
CA ILE A 90 -26.83 5.05 25.75
C ILE A 90 -25.99 4.10 24.89
N ILE A 91 -24.73 4.39 24.69
CA ILE A 91 -23.83 3.57 23.87
C ILE A 91 -23.55 2.22 24.54
N SER A 92 -23.34 2.19 25.86
CA SER A 92 -23.09 0.95 26.60
C SER A 92 -24.28 -0.03 26.56
N TYR A 93 -25.48 0.46 26.66
CA TYR A 93 -26.69 -0.37 26.56
C TYR A 93 -26.93 -0.95 25.15
N ASN A 94 -26.35 -0.31 24.11
CA ASN A 94 -26.43 -0.77 22.73
C ASN A 94 -25.16 -1.51 22.25
N ARG A 95 -24.25 -1.88 23.16
CA ARG A 95 -22.96 -2.48 22.83
C ARG A 95 -23.07 -3.79 22.05
N THR A 96 -24.00 -4.66 22.40
CA THR A 96 -24.18 -5.99 21.79
C THR A 96 -25.07 -5.99 20.55
N ARG A 97 -25.62 -4.83 20.18
CA ARG A 97 -26.47 -4.71 19.00
C ARG A 97 -25.63 -4.78 17.72
N LEU A 98 -26.13 -5.48 16.69
CA LEU A 98 -25.63 -5.37 15.33
C LEU A 98 -25.82 -3.92 14.84
N LYS A 99 -24.75 -3.30 14.40
CA LYS A 99 -24.74 -1.88 14.06
C LYS A 99 -24.22 -1.69 12.63
N LYS A 100 -24.90 -0.81 11.90
CA LYS A 100 -24.39 -0.29 10.64
C LYS A 100 -23.10 0.51 10.85
N VAL A 101 -22.25 0.58 9.84
CA VAL A 101 -20.97 1.30 9.91
C VAL A 101 -21.18 2.80 10.19
N THR A 102 -22.20 3.39 9.60
CA THR A 102 -22.61 4.78 9.86
C THR A 102 -22.99 5.00 11.33
N THR A 103 -23.66 4.06 11.97
CA THR A 103 -23.98 4.10 13.41
C THR A 103 -22.72 4.03 14.26
N LEU A 104 -21.79 3.12 13.93
CA LEU A 104 -20.50 3.02 14.62
C LEU A 104 -19.71 4.32 14.55
N LEU A 105 -19.69 4.99 13.41
CA LEU A 105 -19.03 6.29 13.24
C LEU A 105 -19.66 7.38 14.09
N ARG A 106 -21.00 7.44 14.20
CA ARG A 106 -21.70 8.40 15.08
C ARG A 106 -21.37 8.14 16.56
N GLU A 107 -21.37 6.88 17.00
CA GLU A 107 -20.95 6.52 18.36
C GLU A 107 -19.49 6.94 18.65
N ILE A 108 -18.58 6.74 17.69
CA ILE A 108 -17.19 7.17 17.82
C ILE A 108 -17.12 8.68 18.02
N ASP A 109 -17.81 9.46 17.19
CA ASP A 109 -17.75 10.92 17.22
C ASP A 109 -18.28 11.45 18.56
N ILE A 110 -19.38 10.91 19.05
CA ILE A 110 -19.99 11.31 20.33
C ILE A 110 -19.07 10.96 21.50
N LEU A 111 -18.48 9.76 21.52
CA LEU A 111 -17.52 9.39 22.56
C LEU A 111 -16.22 10.22 22.47
N GLU A 112 -15.78 10.59 21.28
CA GLU A 112 -14.63 11.48 21.14
C GLU A 112 -14.94 12.88 21.70
N LYS A 113 -16.09 13.45 21.37
CA LYS A 113 -16.55 14.73 21.90
C LYS A 113 -16.65 14.69 23.42
N PHE A 114 -17.27 13.66 23.94
CA PHE A 114 -17.38 13.43 25.39
C PHE A 114 -15.99 13.35 26.06
N TYR A 115 -15.04 12.61 25.47
CA TYR A 115 -13.67 12.48 26.02
C TYR A 115 -12.93 13.81 26.10
N TYR A 116 -13.11 14.70 25.11
CA TYR A 116 -12.48 16.04 25.12
C TYR A 116 -13.11 16.94 26.15
N THR A 117 -14.42 17.03 26.21
CA THR A 117 -15.15 17.86 27.17
C THR A 117 -14.80 17.49 28.62
N SER A 118 -14.71 16.19 28.89
CA SER A 118 -14.34 15.68 30.23
C SER A 118 -12.88 15.93 30.60
N LYS A 119 -11.98 16.16 29.62
CA LYS A 119 -10.57 16.56 29.88
C LYS A 119 -10.42 18.05 30.18
N GLU A 120 -11.19 18.88 29.53
CA GLU A 120 -11.17 20.36 29.75
C GLU A 120 -11.73 20.73 31.12
N ASN A 121 -12.73 19.99 31.62
CA ASN A 121 -13.39 20.24 32.92
C ASN A 121 -12.58 19.72 34.15
N LYS A 122 -11.33 19.36 34.03
CA LYS A 122 -10.49 18.82 35.12
C LYS A 122 -10.23 19.77 36.30
N ASN A 123 -10.66 21.03 36.23
CA ASN A 123 -10.43 22.00 37.31
C ASN A 123 -11.56 22.09 38.34
N ASN A 124 -12.70 21.44 38.14
CA ASN A 124 -13.77 21.43 39.17
C ASN A 124 -14.62 20.16 39.06
N VAL A 125 -14.69 19.45 40.21
CA VAL A 125 -15.61 18.35 40.54
C VAL A 125 -15.16 16.95 40.16
N VAL A 126 -14.96 16.17 41.23
CA VAL A 126 -14.77 14.72 41.26
C VAL A 126 -16.06 14.04 40.76
N THR A 127 -16.08 13.64 39.48
CA THR A 127 -17.08 12.69 38.98
C THR A 127 -16.45 11.81 37.91
N ASN A 128 -16.40 10.50 38.17
CA ASN A 128 -16.08 9.41 37.24
C ASN A 128 -14.74 9.50 36.45
N ALA A 129 -13.68 10.10 37.04
CA ALA A 129 -12.31 10.12 36.46
C ALA A 129 -11.74 8.70 36.17
N GLU A 130 -12.28 7.65 36.79
CA GLU A 130 -11.90 6.26 36.53
C GLU A 130 -12.37 5.74 35.16
N LEU A 131 -13.46 6.31 34.62
CA LEU A 131 -14.02 5.91 33.31
C LEU A 131 -13.21 6.43 32.12
N ILE A 132 -12.30 7.39 32.34
CA ILE A 132 -11.56 8.12 31.30
C ILE A 132 -10.04 7.88 31.41
N LYS A 133 -9.58 7.08 32.38
CA LYS A 133 -8.15 6.72 32.48
C LYS A 133 -7.72 5.80 31.34
N GLY A 134 -6.81 6.25 30.48
CA GLY A 134 -6.18 5.45 29.44
C GLY A 134 -6.09 6.12 28.08
N ASP A 135 -5.59 5.38 27.10
CA ASP A 135 -5.57 5.79 25.69
C ASP A 135 -7.01 5.95 25.18
N LYS A 136 -7.31 7.10 24.59
CA LYS A 136 -8.62 7.45 24.02
C LYS A 136 -9.21 6.35 23.14
N ARG A 137 -8.41 5.80 22.22
CA ARG A 137 -8.87 4.75 21.30
C ARG A 137 -9.24 3.48 22.04
N LYS A 138 -8.44 3.11 23.04
CA LYS A 138 -8.67 1.92 23.86
C LYS A 138 -9.97 2.02 24.67
N VAL A 139 -10.23 3.22 25.22
CA VAL A 139 -11.48 3.47 25.97
C VAL A 139 -12.68 3.39 25.03
N ILE A 140 -12.64 4.05 23.87
CA ILE A 140 -13.72 4.02 22.88
C ILE A 140 -13.95 2.60 22.35
N SER A 141 -12.88 1.88 21.97
CA SER A 141 -12.89 0.50 21.49
C SER A 141 -13.63 -0.42 22.48
N LYS A 142 -13.28 -0.34 23.75
CA LYS A 142 -13.90 -1.14 24.80
C LYS A 142 -15.40 -0.81 24.97
N ARG A 143 -15.80 0.44 24.78
CA ARG A 143 -17.19 0.89 24.93
C ARG A 143 -18.08 0.48 23.77
N ILE A 144 -17.61 0.63 22.55
CA ILE A 144 -18.36 0.31 21.32
C ILE A 144 -18.36 -1.20 21.05
N GLY A 145 -17.30 -1.90 21.50
CA GLY A 145 -17.13 -3.35 21.29
C GLY A 145 -16.45 -3.71 19.96
N ILE A 146 -15.66 -2.80 19.37
CA ILE A 146 -14.88 -3.06 18.16
C ILE A 146 -13.39 -2.86 18.42
N ALA A 147 -12.53 -3.50 17.61
CA ALA A 147 -11.08 -3.37 17.78
C ALA A 147 -10.57 -1.93 17.49
N GLU A 148 -9.54 -1.49 18.21
CA GLU A 148 -8.93 -0.15 18.04
C GLU A 148 -8.53 0.13 16.58
N GLY A 149 -7.99 -0.88 15.90
CA GLY A 149 -7.62 -0.78 14.48
C GLY A 149 -8.82 -0.55 13.56
N GLN A 150 -10.01 -1.04 13.89
CA GLN A 150 -11.23 -0.78 13.12
C GLN A 150 -11.70 0.66 13.24
N ILE A 151 -11.57 1.29 14.42
CA ILE A 151 -11.89 2.70 14.61
C ILE A 151 -11.06 3.58 13.65
N SER A 152 -9.74 3.34 13.60
CA SER A 152 -8.85 4.09 12.71
C SER A 152 -9.20 3.87 11.23
N LYS A 153 -9.48 2.62 10.84
CA LYS A 153 -9.87 2.28 9.47
C LYS A 153 -11.16 2.99 9.05
N LEU A 154 -12.19 2.94 9.89
CA LEU A 154 -13.48 3.57 9.60
C LEU A 154 -13.37 5.09 9.46
N LYS A 155 -12.59 5.74 10.32
CA LYS A 155 -12.34 7.19 10.21
C LYS A 155 -11.59 7.55 8.93
N THR A 156 -10.61 6.74 8.54
CA THR A 156 -9.88 6.90 7.28
C THR A 156 -10.81 6.75 6.07
N ILE A 157 -11.65 5.70 6.06
CA ILE A 157 -12.61 5.46 4.97
C ILE A 157 -13.57 6.66 4.84
N ARG A 158 -14.15 7.11 5.95
CA ARG A 158 -15.05 8.28 5.94
C ARG A 158 -14.40 9.55 5.39
N SER A 159 -13.12 9.78 5.72
CA SER A 159 -12.39 10.97 5.29
C SER A 159 -11.98 10.96 3.83
N ILE A 160 -11.65 9.78 3.29
CA ILE A 160 -11.02 9.66 1.97
C ILE A 160 -12.03 9.18 0.92
N ARG A 161 -12.81 8.14 1.25
CA ARG A 161 -13.76 7.47 0.36
C ARG A 161 -15.07 7.18 1.09
N PRO A 162 -15.87 8.20 1.41
CA PRO A 162 -17.14 8.02 2.10
C PRO A 162 -18.14 7.15 1.33
N ASP A 163 -18.04 7.09 0.00
CA ASP A 163 -18.81 6.21 -0.88
C ASP A 163 -18.64 4.72 -0.57
N LEU A 164 -17.48 4.32 -0.01
CA LEU A 164 -17.25 2.93 0.36
C LEU A 164 -18.00 2.50 1.64
N LEU A 165 -18.54 3.43 2.41
CA LEU A 165 -19.34 3.10 3.60
C LEU A 165 -20.63 2.35 3.22
N GLU A 166 -21.30 2.75 2.14
CA GLU A 166 -22.49 2.07 1.63
C GLU A 166 -22.17 0.65 1.18
N LYS A 167 -21.01 0.44 0.51
CA LYS A 167 -20.57 -0.90 0.09
C LYS A 167 -20.18 -1.81 1.26
N ILE A 168 -19.76 -1.24 2.38
CA ILE A 168 -19.55 -2.01 3.61
C ILE A 168 -20.88 -2.36 4.25
N GLU A 169 -21.86 -1.45 4.24
CA GLU A 169 -23.19 -1.69 4.80
C GLU A 169 -24.02 -2.73 4.00
N SER A 170 -23.75 -2.84 2.69
CA SER A 170 -24.35 -3.87 1.81
C SER A 170 -23.55 -5.20 1.80
N ASP A 171 -22.52 -5.34 2.64
CA ASP A 171 -21.63 -6.51 2.69
C ASP A 171 -20.89 -6.83 1.36
N GLU A 172 -20.86 -5.88 0.42
CA GLU A 172 -20.09 -6.03 -0.84
C GLU A 172 -18.58 -6.09 -0.58
N ILE A 173 -18.11 -5.32 0.39
CA ILE A 173 -16.69 -5.26 0.77
C ILE A 173 -16.52 -5.18 2.29
N SER A 174 -15.45 -5.77 2.81
CA SER A 174 -15.10 -5.64 4.23
C SER A 174 -14.46 -4.27 4.55
N ILE A 175 -14.50 -3.87 5.84
CA ILE A 175 -13.81 -2.67 6.35
C ILE A 175 -12.32 -2.69 5.98
N SER A 176 -11.68 -3.86 5.98
CA SER A 176 -10.28 -4.01 5.62
C SER A 176 -10.03 -3.77 4.14
N GLN A 177 -10.88 -4.29 3.26
CA GLN A 177 -10.83 -4.05 1.82
C GLN A 177 -11.07 -2.58 1.48
N ALA A 178 -12.10 -1.96 2.07
CA ALA A 178 -12.36 -0.53 1.89
C ALA A 178 -11.19 0.34 2.34
N HIS A 179 -10.56 0.02 3.47
CA HIS A 179 -9.39 0.72 3.96
C HIS A 179 -8.16 0.56 3.04
N ILE A 180 -8.00 -0.61 2.39
CA ILE A 180 -6.97 -0.83 1.37
C ILE A 180 -7.23 0.06 0.15
N LEU A 181 -8.50 0.18 -0.29
CA LEU A 181 -8.89 1.07 -1.38
C LEU A 181 -8.61 2.55 -1.05
N CYS A 182 -8.93 2.99 0.17
CA CYS A 182 -8.57 4.34 0.64
C CYS A 182 -7.06 4.57 0.66
N LYS A 183 -6.28 3.56 1.12
CA LYS A 183 -4.83 3.65 1.09
C LYS A 183 -4.28 3.75 -0.33
N ARG A 184 -4.87 3.07 -1.29
CA ARG A 184 -4.48 3.19 -2.70
C ARG A 184 -4.67 4.61 -3.22
N GLU A 185 -5.75 5.28 -2.88
CA GLU A 185 -5.98 6.68 -3.27
C GLU A 185 -5.06 7.68 -2.54
N THR A 186 -4.87 7.53 -1.22
CA THR A 186 -3.90 8.37 -0.48
C THR A 186 -2.46 8.04 -0.83
N GLN A 187 -2.19 6.85 -1.34
CA GLN A 187 -0.87 6.42 -1.79
C GLN A 187 -0.63 6.79 -3.25
N GLU A 188 -1.66 7.03 -4.07
CA GLU A 188 -1.50 7.76 -5.34
C GLU A 188 -0.95 9.17 -5.09
N ASP A 189 -1.22 9.79 -3.93
CA ASP A 189 -0.58 11.03 -3.45
C ASP A 189 0.72 10.83 -2.66
N GLN A 190 0.99 9.61 -2.18
CA GLN A 190 2.18 9.25 -1.41
C GLN A 190 2.89 8.02 -2.00
N SER A 191 2.78 7.79 -3.33
CA SER A 191 3.65 6.83 -3.98
C SER A 191 5.09 7.18 -3.59
N ILE A 192 5.90 6.18 -3.26
CA ILE A 192 7.34 6.28 -2.97
C ILE A 192 8.13 6.81 -4.19
N THR A 193 7.46 6.99 -5.31
CA THR A 193 7.94 7.94 -6.32
C THR A 193 7.99 9.31 -5.63
N PRO A 194 9.17 9.85 -5.36
CA PRO A 194 9.30 11.16 -4.75
C PRO A 194 8.42 12.15 -5.51
N ASN A 195 7.90 13.20 -4.85
CA ASN A 195 7.25 14.36 -5.50
C ASN A 195 8.05 14.92 -6.69
N PHE A 196 9.28 14.52 -6.81
CA PHE A 196 10.23 14.70 -7.89
C PHE A 196 9.81 14.05 -9.23
N ILE A 197 9.11 12.90 -9.24
CA ILE A 197 8.61 12.26 -10.48
C ILE A 197 7.25 12.87 -10.91
N ARG A 198 6.51 13.54 -10.03
CA ARG A 198 5.20 14.16 -10.29
C ARG A 198 5.25 15.65 -10.66
N GLY A 199 6.22 16.12 -11.41
CA GLY A 199 5.89 17.33 -12.15
C GLY A 199 6.57 18.63 -11.83
N LYS A 200 7.87 18.68 -11.67
CA LYS A 200 8.60 19.84 -12.14
C LYS A 200 9.01 19.55 -13.60
N LYS A 201 8.41 20.28 -14.56
CA LYS A 201 8.99 20.38 -15.90
C LYS A 201 10.41 20.87 -15.71
N ASN A 202 11.38 19.97 -15.84
CA ASN A 202 12.77 20.39 -15.91
C ASN A 202 12.93 21.11 -17.25
N THR A 203 13.48 22.30 -17.23
CA THR A 203 13.64 23.14 -18.43
C THR A 203 14.75 22.64 -19.34
N SER A 204 15.62 21.74 -18.89
CA SER A 204 16.63 21.06 -19.68
C SER A 204 16.12 19.71 -20.16
N LYS A 205 16.02 19.54 -21.47
CA LYS A 205 15.64 18.26 -22.11
C LYS A 205 16.90 17.41 -22.25
N GLY A 206 16.88 16.20 -21.68
CA GLY A 206 17.87 15.17 -21.94
C GLY A 206 17.92 14.77 -23.42
N ARG A 207 18.89 13.95 -23.80
CA ARG A 207 19.00 13.36 -25.13
C ARG A 207 18.51 11.92 -25.09
N PHE A 208 17.98 11.42 -26.20
CA PHE A 208 17.68 10.00 -26.36
C PHE A 208 18.54 9.40 -27.46
N ASN A 209 19.05 8.19 -27.20
CA ASN A 209 19.92 7.44 -28.12
C ASN A 209 19.38 5.98 -28.11
N ILE A 210 18.68 5.60 -29.15
CA ILE A 210 18.04 4.28 -29.27
C ILE A 210 18.64 3.54 -30.46
N PHE A 211 19.14 2.34 -30.22
CA PHE A 211 19.87 1.54 -31.20
C PHE A 211 19.14 0.22 -31.48
N CYS A 212 18.99 -0.12 -32.77
CA CYS A 212 18.44 -1.38 -33.24
C CYS A 212 19.59 -2.41 -33.44
N LYS A 213 20.24 -2.81 -32.36
CA LYS A 213 21.35 -3.78 -32.38
C LYS A 213 21.47 -4.51 -31.04
N SER A 214 22.31 -5.53 -31.02
CA SER A 214 22.65 -6.21 -29.77
C SER A 214 23.50 -5.32 -28.86
N SER A 215 23.22 -5.35 -27.57
CA SER A 215 23.96 -4.65 -26.52
C SER A 215 25.29 -5.34 -26.11
N VAL A 216 25.65 -6.43 -26.74
CA VAL A 216 27.00 -7.03 -26.62
C VAL A 216 28.08 -6.07 -27.13
N ASP A 217 27.75 -5.15 -28.05
CA ASP A 217 28.59 -4.08 -28.51
C ASP A 217 27.87 -2.75 -28.28
N MET A 218 28.33 -1.97 -27.32
CA MET A 218 27.88 -0.61 -27.01
C MET A 218 29.00 0.42 -27.27
N SER A 219 29.77 0.27 -28.37
CA SER A 219 30.89 1.12 -28.74
C SER A 219 30.54 2.61 -28.90
N GLU A 220 29.24 2.92 -29.12
CA GLU A 220 28.76 4.31 -29.16
C GLU A 220 28.75 4.98 -27.77
N ILE A 221 28.86 4.21 -26.70
CA ILE A 221 28.94 4.74 -25.33
C ILE A 221 30.39 4.70 -24.85
N PRO A 222 30.98 5.85 -24.52
CA PRO A 222 32.29 5.88 -23.89
C PRO A 222 32.37 5.15 -22.58
N ASP A 223 33.56 4.70 -22.19
CA ASP A 223 33.77 4.08 -20.87
C ASP A 223 33.33 5.01 -19.75
N GLU A 224 32.77 4.42 -18.71
CA GLU A 224 32.38 5.11 -17.47
C GLU A 224 31.38 6.28 -17.66
N ARG A 225 30.59 6.28 -18.77
CA ARG A 225 29.66 7.37 -19.09
C ARG A 225 28.31 7.23 -18.36
N ILE A 226 27.83 6.02 -18.09
CA ILE A 226 26.47 5.74 -17.61
C ILE A 226 26.41 5.86 -16.10
N ASN A 227 25.43 6.61 -15.60
CA ASN A 227 25.21 6.81 -14.17
C ASN A 227 24.29 5.74 -13.56
N ALA A 228 23.32 5.26 -14.34
CA ALA A 228 22.44 4.17 -13.91
C ALA A 228 22.13 3.23 -15.08
N ILE A 229 22.13 1.92 -14.79
CA ILE A 229 21.65 0.87 -15.69
C ILE A 229 20.49 0.20 -14.99
N ILE A 230 19.32 0.15 -15.64
CA ILE A 230 18.13 -0.55 -15.15
C ILE A 230 17.65 -1.43 -16.30
N CYS A 231 17.81 -2.73 -16.18
CA CYS A 231 17.49 -3.65 -17.27
C CYS A 231 16.85 -4.94 -16.77
N SER A 232 16.11 -5.58 -17.68
CA SER A 232 15.52 -6.89 -17.47
C SER A 232 15.86 -7.77 -18.68
N PRO A 233 16.95 -8.55 -18.64
CA PRO A 233 17.26 -9.51 -19.68
C PRO A 233 16.10 -10.45 -19.96
N VAL A 234 15.98 -10.92 -21.20
CA VAL A 234 14.98 -11.92 -21.58
C VAL A 234 15.19 -13.17 -20.75
N PHE A 235 14.17 -13.64 -20.03
CA PHE A 235 14.29 -14.82 -19.17
C PHE A 235 14.38 -16.12 -19.98
N TYR A 236 15.28 -16.99 -19.58
CA TYR A 236 15.54 -18.27 -20.27
C TYR A 236 14.27 -19.11 -20.43
N ARG A 237 13.92 -19.42 -21.71
CA ARG A 237 12.75 -20.22 -22.11
C ARG A 237 11.41 -19.79 -21.52
N HIS A 238 11.29 -18.52 -21.14
CA HIS A 238 10.06 -18.02 -20.54
C HIS A 238 9.06 -17.51 -21.60
N ARG A 239 9.57 -16.90 -22.67
CA ARG A 239 8.77 -16.30 -23.76
C ARG A 239 9.53 -16.40 -25.08
N ILE A 240 8.77 -16.50 -26.18
CA ILE A 240 9.30 -16.38 -27.53
C ILE A 240 9.03 -14.97 -28.00
N TYR A 241 10.06 -14.18 -28.25
CA TYR A 241 9.94 -12.79 -28.73
C TYR A 241 10.00 -12.69 -30.24
N SER A 242 10.73 -13.60 -30.92
CA SER A 242 10.78 -13.71 -32.36
C SER A 242 10.97 -15.16 -32.80
N LYS A 243 10.86 -15.41 -34.14
CA LYS A 243 11.16 -16.73 -34.73
C LYS A 243 12.64 -16.88 -35.13
N LYS A 244 13.51 -15.95 -34.76
CA LYS A 244 14.95 -15.99 -35.12
C LYS A 244 15.71 -16.94 -34.18
N THR A 245 16.61 -17.72 -34.74
CA THR A 245 17.37 -18.78 -34.03
C THR A 245 18.41 -18.26 -33.02
N ASN A 246 18.81 -16.96 -33.09
CA ASN A 246 19.87 -16.37 -32.27
C ASN A 246 19.34 -15.34 -31.29
N GLU A 247 18.15 -15.56 -30.75
CA GLU A 247 17.51 -14.64 -29.79
C GLU A 247 17.89 -15.06 -28.37
N HIS A 248 18.31 -14.08 -27.54
CA HIS A 248 18.54 -14.31 -26.11
C HIS A 248 17.31 -14.89 -25.45
N GLY A 249 17.50 -15.89 -24.60
CA GLY A 249 16.43 -16.61 -23.89
C GLY A 249 15.96 -17.91 -24.60
N ASN A 250 16.39 -18.15 -25.85
CA ASN A 250 16.08 -19.35 -26.63
C ASN A 250 17.30 -20.26 -26.92
N GLU A 251 18.36 -20.08 -26.18
CA GLU A 251 19.59 -20.86 -26.31
C GLU A 251 19.33 -22.37 -26.09
N LYS A 252 20.13 -23.21 -26.74
CA LYS A 252 19.99 -24.66 -26.66
C LYS A 252 20.20 -25.19 -25.24
N ASN A 253 21.14 -24.61 -24.52
CA ASN A 253 21.42 -24.95 -23.13
C ASN A 253 21.51 -23.67 -22.28
N VAL A 254 21.44 -23.84 -20.96
CA VAL A 254 21.42 -22.73 -20.01
C VAL A 254 22.79 -22.06 -19.86
N GLU A 255 23.87 -22.79 -20.10
CA GLU A 255 25.22 -22.27 -19.99
C GLU A 255 25.48 -21.21 -21.06
N ASP A 256 25.07 -21.48 -22.32
CA ASP A 256 25.15 -20.52 -23.41
C ASP A 256 24.34 -19.28 -23.10
N TYR A 257 23.13 -19.43 -22.53
CA TYR A 257 22.31 -18.31 -22.10
C TYR A 257 23.03 -17.47 -21.04
N ILE A 258 23.57 -18.10 -20.00
CA ILE A 258 24.30 -17.41 -18.93
C ILE A 258 25.51 -16.64 -19.53
N SER A 259 26.27 -17.28 -20.40
CA SER A 259 27.40 -16.64 -21.07
C SER A 259 26.99 -15.43 -21.89
N ASN A 260 25.96 -15.56 -22.73
CA ASN A 260 25.45 -14.47 -23.58
C ASN A 260 24.94 -13.28 -22.75
N VAL A 261 24.25 -13.54 -21.64
CA VAL A 261 23.82 -12.46 -20.72
C VAL A 261 25.04 -11.80 -20.07
N CYS A 262 26.04 -12.58 -19.65
CA CYS A 262 27.25 -12.04 -19.05
C CYS A 262 28.08 -11.19 -20.04
N ASP A 263 28.09 -11.53 -21.33
CA ASP A 263 28.78 -10.72 -22.36
C ASP A 263 28.14 -9.31 -22.47
N VAL A 264 26.80 -9.22 -22.38
CA VAL A 264 26.12 -7.92 -22.27
C VAL A 264 26.45 -7.21 -20.96
N MET A 265 26.51 -7.95 -19.85
CA MET A 265 26.83 -7.35 -18.53
C MET A 265 28.28 -6.86 -18.48
N ASP A 266 29.22 -7.49 -19.20
CA ASP A 266 30.60 -7.02 -19.34
C ASP A 266 30.66 -5.64 -20.03
N GLU A 267 29.87 -5.42 -21.08
CA GLU A 267 29.73 -4.11 -21.72
C GLU A 267 29.02 -3.09 -20.82
N CYS A 268 27.95 -3.52 -20.13
CA CYS A 268 27.29 -2.71 -19.10
C CYS A 268 28.30 -2.25 -18.04
N PHE A 269 29.18 -3.14 -17.61
CA PHE A 269 30.21 -2.81 -16.63
C PHE A 269 31.25 -1.84 -17.20
N ARG A 270 31.65 -1.96 -18.47
CA ARG A 270 32.57 -1.02 -19.14
C ARG A 270 32.00 0.40 -19.12
N VAL A 271 30.74 0.56 -19.57
CA VAL A 271 30.09 1.87 -19.71
C VAL A 271 29.62 2.47 -18.39
N LEU A 272 29.43 1.66 -17.34
CA LEU A 272 29.01 2.13 -16.02
C LEU A 272 30.08 3.01 -15.38
N SER A 273 29.73 4.19 -14.89
CA SER A 273 30.64 5.09 -14.20
C SER A 273 31.09 4.53 -12.84
N LYS A 274 32.18 5.06 -12.28
CA LYS A 274 32.71 4.63 -10.96
C LYS A 274 31.70 4.76 -9.82
N SER A 275 30.83 5.77 -9.89
CA SER A 275 29.74 5.99 -8.93
C SER A 275 28.39 5.51 -9.45
N GLY A 276 28.37 4.81 -10.56
CA GLY A 276 27.17 4.29 -11.19
C GLY A 276 26.58 3.10 -10.47
N VAL A 277 25.28 2.89 -10.69
CA VAL A 277 24.50 1.78 -10.16
C VAL A 277 23.92 0.96 -11.30
N MET A 278 24.01 -0.37 -11.19
CA MET A 278 23.37 -1.29 -12.11
C MET A 278 22.34 -2.14 -11.35
N LEU A 279 21.10 -2.10 -11.82
CA LEU A 279 19.96 -2.84 -11.30
C LEU A 279 19.49 -3.84 -12.35
N VAL A 280 19.74 -5.13 -12.11
CA VAL A 280 19.46 -6.20 -13.06
C VAL A 280 18.31 -7.06 -12.55
N HIS A 281 17.17 -6.99 -13.24
CA HIS A 281 15.97 -7.77 -12.90
C HIS A 281 15.96 -9.12 -13.61
N LEU A 282 15.90 -10.20 -12.86
CA LEU A 282 16.00 -11.57 -13.36
C LEU A 282 14.92 -12.48 -12.76
N GLY A 283 14.40 -13.37 -13.60
CA GLY A 283 13.49 -14.44 -13.20
C GLY A 283 14.15 -15.82 -13.25
N ASN A 284 13.60 -16.73 -12.48
CA ASN A 284 14.04 -18.12 -12.42
C ASN A 284 13.07 -19.06 -13.16
N THR A 285 13.56 -20.22 -13.59
CA THR A 285 12.73 -21.24 -14.24
C THR A 285 13.17 -22.65 -13.80
N TYR A 286 12.46 -23.66 -14.28
CA TYR A 286 12.69 -25.07 -13.97
C TYR A 286 13.20 -25.81 -15.20
N ASP A 287 14.05 -26.80 -14.99
CA ASP A 287 14.47 -27.71 -16.02
C ASP A 287 13.36 -28.74 -16.38
N LYS A 288 13.65 -29.61 -17.36
CA LYS A 288 12.73 -30.67 -17.80
C LYS A 288 12.40 -31.70 -16.71
N ASN A 289 13.26 -31.84 -15.70
CA ASN A 289 13.08 -32.74 -14.56
C ASN A 289 12.32 -32.05 -13.39
N GLY A 290 11.96 -30.78 -13.54
CA GLY A 290 11.27 -30.00 -12.49
C GLY A 290 12.20 -29.44 -11.42
N SER A 291 13.52 -29.45 -11.63
CA SER A 291 14.50 -28.84 -10.74
C SER A 291 14.63 -27.33 -11.01
N LEU A 292 14.71 -26.54 -9.96
CA LEU A 292 14.91 -25.09 -10.07
C LEU A 292 16.32 -24.80 -10.58
N MET A 293 16.43 -24.09 -11.71
CA MET A 293 17.70 -23.87 -12.40
C MET A 293 18.61 -22.83 -11.76
N ASN A 294 18.08 -22.02 -10.84
CA ASN A 294 18.79 -20.99 -10.09
C ASN A 294 19.56 -19.99 -10.98
N ILE A 295 18.98 -19.65 -12.11
CA ILE A 295 19.60 -18.83 -13.18
C ILE A 295 20.09 -17.47 -12.69
N PRO A 296 19.30 -16.69 -11.90
CA PRO A 296 19.74 -15.37 -11.44
C PRO A 296 21.09 -15.42 -10.71
N HIS A 297 21.24 -16.35 -9.76
CA HIS A 297 22.47 -16.48 -8.97
C HIS A 297 23.65 -17.03 -9.78
N ARG A 298 23.36 -17.91 -10.76
CA ARG A 298 24.41 -18.42 -11.66
C ARG A 298 24.98 -17.30 -12.54
N ILE A 299 24.15 -16.38 -13.04
CA ILE A 299 24.59 -15.20 -13.77
C ILE A 299 25.49 -14.32 -12.88
N ILE A 300 25.07 -14.02 -11.65
CA ILE A 300 25.87 -13.18 -10.73
C ILE A 300 27.19 -13.82 -10.37
N ILE A 301 27.22 -15.13 -10.11
CA ILE A 301 28.45 -15.88 -9.82
C ILE A 301 29.39 -15.84 -11.04
N GLU A 302 28.86 -16.01 -12.25
CA GLU A 302 29.66 -15.94 -13.47
C GLU A 302 30.22 -14.51 -13.70
N MET A 303 29.39 -13.49 -13.51
CA MET A 303 29.84 -12.08 -13.56
C MET A 303 30.97 -11.80 -12.55
N MET A 304 30.85 -12.31 -11.31
CA MET A 304 31.89 -12.16 -10.26
C MET A 304 33.24 -12.77 -10.66
N LYS A 305 33.24 -13.84 -11.46
CA LYS A 305 34.47 -14.44 -12.00
C LYS A 305 35.11 -13.57 -13.07
N ARG A 306 34.29 -12.86 -13.87
CA ARG A 306 34.76 -12.06 -15.02
C ARG A 306 35.23 -10.67 -14.64
N LYS A 307 34.55 -9.99 -13.71
CA LYS A 307 34.79 -8.60 -13.33
C LYS A 307 34.68 -8.36 -11.84
N PRO A 308 35.53 -7.53 -11.23
CA PRO A 308 35.37 -7.13 -9.83
C PRO A 308 34.28 -6.09 -9.70
N PHE A 309 33.25 -6.39 -8.90
CA PHE A 309 32.16 -5.46 -8.52
C PHE A 309 31.70 -5.70 -7.09
N LEU A 310 30.88 -4.78 -6.58
CA LEU A 310 30.22 -4.93 -5.29
C LEU A 310 28.76 -5.29 -5.54
N LEU A 311 28.34 -6.46 -5.08
CA LEU A 311 26.93 -6.82 -4.94
C LEU A 311 26.42 -6.22 -3.64
N ILE A 312 25.59 -5.19 -3.71
CA ILE A 312 25.11 -4.43 -2.56
C ILE A 312 23.90 -5.11 -1.92
N ASN A 313 22.91 -5.46 -2.75
CA ASN A 313 21.69 -6.13 -2.31
C ASN A 313 21.17 -7.10 -3.38
N GLU A 314 20.43 -8.07 -2.89
CA GLU A 314 19.48 -8.86 -3.65
C GLU A 314 18.08 -8.44 -3.22
N ILE A 315 17.34 -7.79 -4.13
CA ILE A 315 15.99 -7.30 -3.85
C ILE A 315 15.00 -8.38 -4.30
N CYS A 316 14.28 -8.95 -3.37
CA CYS A 316 13.22 -9.91 -3.63
C CYS A 316 11.92 -9.18 -4.00
N VAL A 317 11.46 -9.29 -5.24
CA VAL A 317 10.27 -8.65 -5.77
C VAL A 317 9.12 -9.64 -5.80
N ARG A 318 8.13 -9.48 -4.92
CA ARG A 318 6.96 -10.35 -4.86
C ARG A 318 5.98 -10.05 -6.00
N LYS A 319 5.54 -11.09 -6.70
CA LYS A 319 4.43 -11.02 -7.67
C LYS A 319 3.09 -11.07 -6.92
N VAL A 320 2.24 -10.09 -7.12
CA VAL A 320 0.89 -10.06 -6.51
C VAL A 320 0.01 -11.18 -7.09
N ASN A 321 0.06 -11.36 -8.42
CA ASN A 321 -0.70 -12.36 -9.14
C ASN A 321 0.25 -13.25 -9.96
N PRO A 322 0.94 -14.21 -9.34
CA PRO A 322 1.78 -15.15 -10.07
C PRO A 322 0.92 -15.98 -11.02
N ILE A 323 1.49 -16.37 -12.17
CA ILE A 323 0.80 -17.26 -13.11
C ILE A 323 0.44 -18.54 -12.36
N PRO A 324 -0.85 -18.97 -12.38
CA PRO A 324 -1.25 -20.21 -11.75
C PRO A 324 -0.44 -21.39 -12.30
N ASN A 325 0.08 -22.21 -11.40
CA ASN A 325 0.80 -23.42 -11.76
C ASN A 325 -0.04 -24.66 -11.38
N SER A 326 -0.36 -25.49 -12.35
CA SER A 326 -1.11 -26.74 -12.12
C SER A 326 -0.28 -27.84 -11.45
N THR A 327 1.04 -27.66 -11.32
CA THR A 327 1.95 -28.64 -10.72
C THR A 327 1.68 -28.79 -9.23
N LYS A 328 1.36 -30.01 -8.79
CA LYS A 328 1.06 -30.34 -7.39
C LYS A 328 2.31 -30.70 -6.56
N SER A 329 3.46 -30.88 -7.19
CA SER A 329 4.71 -31.38 -6.57
C SER A 329 5.65 -30.28 -6.07
N ARG A 330 5.32 -28.99 -6.28
CA ARG A 330 6.13 -27.85 -5.84
C ARG A 330 5.30 -26.61 -5.62
N LEU A 331 5.88 -25.62 -4.91
CA LEU A 331 5.28 -24.30 -4.72
C LEU A 331 5.27 -23.50 -6.02
N SER A 332 4.30 -22.60 -6.17
CA SER A 332 4.25 -21.65 -7.27
C SER A 332 5.31 -20.57 -7.09
N THR A 333 6.04 -20.24 -8.16
CA THR A 333 7.04 -19.15 -8.14
C THR A 333 6.34 -17.81 -8.03
N SER A 334 6.51 -17.14 -6.90
CA SER A 334 5.80 -15.90 -6.54
C SER A 334 6.70 -14.69 -6.42
N HIS A 335 7.97 -14.78 -6.79
CA HIS A 335 8.92 -13.66 -6.73
C HIS A 335 9.90 -13.68 -7.91
N GLU A 336 10.51 -12.54 -8.13
CA GLU A 336 11.65 -12.31 -9.02
C GLU A 336 12.72 -11.54 -8.24
N ILE A 337 13.92 -11.42 -8.79
CA ILE A 337 15.07 -10.85 -8.10
C ILE A 337 15.60 -9.65 -8.88
N VAL A 338 15.95 -8.58 -8.18
CA VAL A 338 16.75 -7.48 -8.73
C VAL A 338 18.08 -7.45 -7.98
N PHE A 339 19.17 -7.60 -8.71
CA PHE A 339 20.50 -7.43 -8.16
C PHE A 339 20.94 -5.98 -8.21
N PHE A 340 21.38 -5.44 -7.09
CA PHE A 340 21.95 -4.11 -6.96
C PHE A 340 23.48 -4.19 -6.97
N ILE A 341 24.09 -3.68 -8.04
CA ILE A 341 25.51 -3.84 -8.34
C ILE A 341 26.16 -2.45 -8.49
N THR A 342 27.39 -2.29 -7.99
CA THR A 342 28.19 -1.07 -8.14
C THR A 342 29.66 -1.39 -8.37
N LYS A 343 30.43 -0.42 -8.96
CA LYS A 343 31.89 -0.53 -9.11
C LYS A 343 32.63 -0.16 -7.83
N SER A 344 32.07 0.67 -6.98
CA SER A 344 32.77 1.23 -5.82
C SER A 344 31.86 1.40 -4.61
N LYS A 345 32.44 1.63 -3.43
CA LYS A 345 31.69 1.93 -2.19
C LYS A 345 31.01 3.30 -2.22
N LYS A 346 31.40 4.19 -3.13
CA LYS A 346 30.79 5.53 -3.30
C LYS A 346 29.96 5.52 -4.57
N TYR A 347 28.66 5.37 -4.45
CA TYR A 347 27.71 5.29 -5.55
C TYR A 347 26.50 6.19 -5.32
N ASN A 348 25.78 6.49 -6.39
CA ASN A 348 24.57 7.31 -6.35
C ASN A 348 23.40 6.47 -5.84
N PHE A 349 22.89 6.81 -4.67
CA PHE A 349 21.78 6.11 -4.06
C PHE A 349 20.92 7.06 -3.24
N ASN A 350 19.61 7.01 -3.44
CA ASN A 350 18.65 7.73 -2.62
C ASN A 350 18.21 6.87 -1.44
N HIS A 351 18.60 7.30 -0.27
CA HIS A 351 18.20 6.64 0.97
C HIS A 351 16.77 6.99 1.34
N PHE A 352 15.84 6.09 1.02
CA PHE A 352 14.44 6.22 1.44
C PHE A 352 14.22 5.60 2.81
N ARG A 353 13.50 6.33 3.64
CA ARG A 353 13.03 5.84 4.93
C ARG A 353 11.52 5.81 4.92
N ILE A 354 10.96 4.66 5.21
CA ILE A 354 9.52 4.43 5.27
C ILE A 354 9.01 4.46 6.70
N LYS A 355 7.76 4.89 6.91
CA LYS A 355 7.15 4.89 8.23
C LYS A 355 7.08 3.47 8.79
N SER A 356 7.60 3.24 9.99
CA SER A 356 7.50 1.94 10.65
C SER A 356 6.05 1.66 11.05
N LYS A 357 5.58 0.41 10.85
CA LYS A 357 4.27 -0.04 11.35
C LYS A 357 4.25 -0.18 12.87
N THR A 358 5.41 -0.33 13.49
CA THR A 358 5.58 -0.41 14.94
C THR A 358 6.23 0.87 15.44
N GLU A 359 5.61 1.53 16.44
CA GLU A 359 6.25 2.59 17.20
C GLU A 359 7.32 1.93 18.09
N ASN A 360 8.53 1.77 17.57
CA ASN A 360 9.66 1.37 18.38
C ASN A 360 10.09 2.56 19.24
N LYS A 361 9.66 2.56 20.50
CA LYS A 361 10.16 3.47 21.52
C LYS A 361 11.61 3.09 21.83
N GLY A 362 12.56 3.72 21.14
CA GLY A 362 13.96 3.84 21.54
C GLY A 362 14.65 2.62 22.20
N THR A 363 14.26 1.40 21.81
CA THR A 363 14.91 0.19 22.32
C THR A 363 16.18 -0.09 21.53
N THR A 364 17.26 -0.36 22.23
CA THR A 364 18.50 -0.87 21.64
C THR A 364 18.44 -2.39 21.58
N ALA A 365 18.76 -2.97 20.42
CA ALA A 365 18.91 -4.42 20.28
C ALA A 365 20.40 -4.79 20.34
N PRO A 366 20.77 -5.86 21.03
CA PRO A 366 22.12 -6.37 21.00
C PRO A 366 22.46 -6.87 19.60
N TYR A 367 23.68 -6.60 19.12
CA TYR A 367 24.19 -7.14 17.87
C TYR A 367 25.59 -7.73 18.04
N HIS A 368 25.88 -8.75 17.23
CA HIS A 368 27.23 -9.30 17.09
C HIS A 368 27.65 -9.19 15.63
N ARG A 369 28.79 -8.57 15.36
CA ARG A 369 29.36 -8.45 14.03
C ARG A 369 30.86 -8.73 14.08
N GLY A 370 31.24 -9.97 13.80
CA GLY A 370 32.62 -10.41 13.98
C GLY A 370 33.02 -10.33 15.45
N ASN A 371 34.16 -9.68 15.73
CA ASN A 371 34.65 -9.46 17.10
C ASN A 371 34.01 -8.25 17.81
N GLN A 372 33.03 -7.59 17.19
CA GLN A 372 32.34 -6.46 17.80
C GLN A 372 30.96 -6.89 18.27
N SER A 373 30.67 -6.64 19.53
CA SER A 373 29.33 -6.76 20.11
C SER A 373 28.92 -5.42 20.69
N GLY A 374 27.66 -5.09 20.61
CA GLY A 374 27.13 -3.83 21.12
C GLY A 374 25.62 -3.74 20.98
N TYR A 375 25.11 -2.53 21.12
CA TYR A 375 23.69 -2.24 20.91
C TYR A 375 23.52 -1.38 19.66
N SER A 376 22.67 -1.83 18.74
CA SER A 376 22.29 -1.03 17.57
C SER A 376 21.29 0.05 18.00
N PRO A 377 21.60 1.35 17.82
CA PRO A 377 20.62 2.38 18.12
C PRO A 377 19.47 2.29 17.11
N TYR A 378 18.25 2.07 17.60
CA TYR A 378 17.05 2.26 16.78
C TYR A 378 16.80 3.75 16.59
N LEU A 379 16.54 4.15 15.34
CA LEU A 379 16.20 5.52 15.04
C LEU A 379 14.81 5.83 15.60
N SER A 380 14.74 6.81 16.49
CA SER A 380 13.55 7.16 17.29
C SER A 380 12.45 7.93 16.51
N ASP A 381 12.66 8.22 15.21
CA ASP A 381 11.76 9.05 14.40
C ASP A 381 10.56 8.27 13.77
N GLY A 382 10.33 7.04 14.19
CA GLY A 382 9.24 6.19 13.70
C GLY A 382 9.39 5.75 12.25
N LYS A 383 10.57 5.95 11.64
CA LYS A 383 10.88 5.53 10.27
C LYS A 383 11.92 4.42 10.27
N LYS A 384 11.82 3.50 9.30
CA LYS A 384 12.82 2.45 9.04
C LYS A 384 13.38 2.59 7.64
N ASN A 385 14.58 2.07 7.43
CA ASN A 385 15.16 1.98 6.08
C ASN A 385 14.30 1.09 5.18
N LEU A 386 14.32 1.38 3.89
CA LEU A 386 13.72 0.50 2.88
C LEU A 386 14.41 -0.87 2.97
N GLN A 387 13.61 -1.94 2.98
CA GLN A 387 14.09 -3.32 3.05
C GLN A 387 14.30 -3.87 1.63
N ASP A 388 15.03 -4.97 1.53
CA ASP A 388 15.30 -5.69 0.27
C ASP A 388 14.23 -6.71 -0.12
N TYR A 389 13.15 -6.83 0.65
CA TYR A 389 11.94 -7.56 0.30
C TYR A 389 10.84 -6.58 -0.10
N TRP A 390 10.43 -6.61 -1.37
CA TRP A 390 9.46 -5.69 -1.94
C TRP A 390 8.15 -6.40 -2.25
N ASP A 391 7.13 -6.11 -1.46
CA ASP A 391 5.75 -6.52 -1.69
C ASP A 391 4.86 -5.30 -2.02
N SER A 392 3.63 -5.57 -2.45
CA SER A 392 2.64 -4.53 -2.76
C SER A 392 2.28 -3.64 -1.56
N GLU A 393 2.48 -4.12 -0.33
CA GLU A 393 2.23 -3.31 0.87
C GLU A 393 3.35 -2.33 1.15
N MET A 394 4.58 -2.68 0.77
CA MET A 394 5.75 -1.85 1.07
C MET A 394 5.94 -0.71 0.08
N LEU A 395 5.58 -0.92 -1.17
CA LEU A 395 5.89 0.02 -2.24
C LEU A 395 4.71 0.33 -3.19
N ASP A 396 3.51 -0.24 -3.02
CA ASP A 396 2.42 -0.25 -4.00
C ASP A 396 2.85 -0.76 -5.40
N ILE A 397 3.84 -1.61 -5.41
CA ILE A 397 4.72 -1.84 -6.54
C ILE A 397 4.28 -3.06 -7.26
N ILE A 398 3.41 -3.48 -7.67
CA ILE A 398 3.19 -4.60 -8.61
C ILE A 398 1.68 -4.86 -8.80
N SER A 399 1.04 -3.99 -9.50
CA SER A 399 -0.26 -4.30 -10.07
C SER A 399 -0.09 -4.86 -11.50
N THR A 400 -0.28 -6.15 -11.60
CA THR A 400 -0.67 -6.93 -12.78
C THR A 400 0.19 -6.90 -14.06
N PRO A 401 0.91 -8.00 -14.37
CA PRO A 401 1.57 -8.22 -15.67
C PRO A 401 0.61 -8.14 -16.87
N VAL A 402 -0.64 -8.54 -16.71
CA VAL A 402 -1.67 -8.56 -17.77
C VAL A 402 -2.11 -7.15 -18.18
N ALA A 403 -2.22 -6.24 -17.22
CA ALA A 403 -2.57 -4.84 -17.49
C ALA A 403 -1.50 -4.14 -18.34
N ASN A 404 -0.23 -4.48 -18.17
CA ASN A 404 0.87 -3.89 -18.93
C ASN A 404 0.88 -4.31 -20.41
N GLN A 405 0.52 -5.54 -20.74
CA GLN A 405 0.39 -5.98 -22.14
C GLN A 405 -0.75 -5.24 -22.86
N ILE A 406 -1.88 -5.06 -22.19
CA ILE A 406 -3.03 -4.30 -22.74
C ILE A 406 -2.65 -2.82 -22.90
N LYS A 407 -1.91 -2.25 -21.94
CA LYS A 407 -1.46 -0.86 -21.96
C LYS A 407 -0.49 -0.60 -23.12
N SER A 408 0.49 -1.49 -23.34
CA SER A 408 1.44 -1.39 -24.46
C SER A 408 0.73 -1.51 -25.82
N LYS A 409 -0.26 -2.40 -25.95
CA LYS A 409 -1.07 -2.51 -27.17
C LYS A 409 -1.91 -1.25 -27.44
N LYS A 410 -2.51 -0.65 -26.41
CA LYS A 410 -3.25 0.62 -26.54
C LYS A 410 -2.35 1.79 -26.90
N GLN A 411 -1.16 1.89 -26.31
CA GLN A 411 -0.24 3.00 -26.49
C GLN A 411 0.50 2.94 -27.83
N PHE A 412 1.00 1.76 -28.22
CA PHE A 412 1.91 1.59 -29.35
C PHE A 412 1.34 0.76 -30.49
N ASN A 413 0.13 0.22 -30.36
CA ASN A 413 -0.47 -0.77 -31.26
C ASN A 413 0.41 -2.01 -31.48
N ILE A 414 1.31 -2.31 -30.55
CA ILE A 414 2.22 -3.46 -30.55
C ILE A 414 2.06 -4.22 -29.25
N LEU A 415 1.98 -5.54 -29.36
CA LEU A 415 1.96 -6.43 -28.20
C LEU A 415 3.40 -6.76 -27.79
N HIS A 416 3.80 -6.35 -26.58
CA HIS A 416 5.06 -6.80 -25.96
C HIS A 416 4.77 -7.97 -25.02
N PRO A 417 5.45 -9.12 -25.14
CA PRO A 417 5.13 -10.34 -24.39
C PRO A 417 5.30 -10.19 -22.87
N CYS A 418 6.27 -9.37 -22.43
CA CYS A 418 6.58 -9.16 -21.02
C CYS A 418 7.18 -7.76 -20.80
N PRO A 419 6.36 -6.70 -20.77
CA PRO A 419 6.88 -5.36 -20.48
C PRO A 419 7.37 -5.30 -19.02
N PHE A 420 8.41 -4.51 -18.78
CA PHE A 420 8.93 -4.24 -17.45
C PHE A 420 7.81 -3.56 -16.61
N PRO A 421 7.44 -4.10 -15.43
CA PRO A 421 6.34 -3.55 -14.62
C PRO A 421 6.55 -2.08 -14.29
N GLU A 422 5.52 -1.24 -14.48
CA GLU A 422 5.63 0.22 -14.34
C GLU A 422 6.08 0.62 -12.93
N ASP A 423 5.44 0.05 -11.92
CA ASP A 423 5.73 0.40 -10.54
C ASP A 423 7.15 -0.04 -10.14
N LEU A 424 7.57 -1.24 -10.56
CA LEU A 424 8.92 -1.72 -10.30
C LEU A 424 9.98 -0.81 -10.95
N ARG A 425 9.87 -0.53 -12.26
CA ARG A 425 10.86 0.28 -12.95
C ARG A 425 10.96 1.71 -12.39
N ARG A 426 9.81 2.32 -12.00
CA ARG A 426 9.77 3.64 -11.37
C ARG A 426 10.41 3.65 -9.99
N SER A 427 10.19 2.61 -9.20
CA SER A 427 10.83 2.49 -7.88
C SER A 427 12.33 2.28 -8.00
N LEU A 428 12.77 1.44 -8.93
CA LEU A 428 14.18 1.25 -9.21
C LEU A 428 14.83 2.56 -9.69
N LEU A 429 14.14 3.30 -10.57
CA LEU A 429 14.61 4.60 -11.04
C LEU A 429 14.73 5.62 -9.90
N ALA A 430 13.75 5.63 -8.97
CA ALA A 430 13.78 6.51 -7.81
C ALA A 430 14.98 6.25 -6.89
N LEU A 431 15.42 4.99 -6.73
CA LEU A 431 16.60 4.64 -5.92
C LEU A 431 17.89 5.28 -6.44
N VAL A 432 18.01 5.48 -7.74
CA VAL A 432 19.25 5.91 -8.41
C VAL A 432 19.18 7.34 -8.93
N THR A 433 18.00 7.96 -8.96
CA THR A 433 17.82 9.35 -9.40
C THR A 433 18.46 10.31 -8.39
N PRO A 434 19.42 11.17 -8.79
CA PRO A 434 20.08 12.05 -7.85
C PRO A 434 19.15 13.15 -7.34
N ASN A 435 19.25 13.47 -6.05
CA ASN A 435 18.72 14.72 -5.52
C ASN A 435 19.61 15.86 -5.97
N LEU A 436 19.10 16.76 -6.81
CA LEU A 436 19.84 17.93 -7.25
C LEU A 436 20.01 18.91 -6.08
N THR A 437 21.16 18.85 -5.42
CA THR A 437 21.55 19.80 -4.38
C THR A 437 22.75 20.63 -4.87
N PRO A 438 23.01 21.83 -4.35
CA PRO A 438 24.16 22.65 -4.76
C PRO A 438 25.51 21.95 -4.61
N THR A 439 25.58 20.94 -3.73
CA THR A 439 26.79 20.15 -3.44
C THR A 439 26.93 18.90 -4.33
N ASN A 440 25.90 18.57 -5.13
CA ASN A 440 25.96 17.40 -5.99
C ASN A 440 26.82 17.65 -7.23
N ARG A 441 27.54 16.61 -7.72
CA ARG A 441 28.31 16.65 -8.96
C ARG A 441 27.43 16.80 -10.20
N ILE A 442 26.19 16.26 -10.14
CA ILE A 442 25.23 16.37 -11.24
C ILE A 442 24.43 17.65 -11.00
N LYS A 443 24.74 18.67 -11.79
CA LYS A 443 24.09 19.99 -11.70
C LYS A 443 22.79 20.06 -12.53
N ASP A 444 22.70 19.27 -13.59
CA ASP A 444 21.58 19.19 -14.50
C ASP A 444 21.20 17.72 -14.72
N MET A 445 19.92 17.40 -14.79
CA MET A 445 19.45 16.04 -15.05
C MET A 445 19.82 15.54 -16.45
N SER A 446 20.05 16.41 -17.42
CA SER A 446 20.53 16.02 -18.74
C SER A 446 21.95 15.43 -18.73
N ASP A 447 22.74 15.71 -17.69
CA ASP A 447 24.04 15.10 -17.45
C ASP A 447 23.99 13.73 -16.80
N PHE A 448 22.79 13.33 -16.34
CA PHE A 448 22.55 11.99 -15.81
C PHE A 448 22.16 11.04 -16.95
N HIS A 449 23.00 10.03 -17.17
CA HIS A 449 22.83 9.05 -18.25
C HIS A 449 22.25 7.75 -17.71
N LEU A 450 21.07 7.38 -18.22
CA LEU A 450 20.34 6.14 -17.92
C LEU A 450 20.44 5.19 -19.11
N LEU A 451 20.78 3.92 -18.86
CA LEU A 451 20.84 2.87 -19.87
C LEU A 451 19.86 1.73 -19.56
N ASP A 452 19.15 1.28 -20.59
CA ASP A 452 18.48 -0.03 -20.63
C ASP A 452 19.00 -0.84 -21.82
N CYS A 453 19.78 -1.86 -21.54
CA CYS A 453 20.41 -2.71 -22.56
C CYS A 453 19.51 -3.80 -23.14
N TYR A 454 18.27 -3.93 -22.65
CA TYR A 454 17.20 -4.79 -23.16
C TYR A 454 15.90 -3.99 -23.24
N SER A 455 15.95 -2.85 -23.95
CA SER A 455 14.99 -1.76 -23.78
C SER A 455 13.54 -2.08 -24.20
N GLY A 456 13.33 -3.06 -25.06
CA GLY A 456 11.99 -3.42 -25.51
C GLY A 456 11.18 -2.19 -25.96
N LEU A 457 10.04 -1.92 -25.30
CA LEU A 457 9.25 -0.71 -25.48
C LEU A 457 9.72 0.46 -24.60
N SER A 458 10.90 0.39 -24.04
CA SER A 458 11.63 1.49 -23.37
C SER A 458 10.91 2.18 -22.21
N GLY A 459 10.11 1.43 -21.45
CA GLY A 459 9.33 2.02 -20.35
C GLY A 459 10.17 2.81 -19.34
N VAL A 460 11.29 2.25 -18.87
CA VAL A 460 12.19 2.93 -17.92
C VAL A 460 12.87 4.14 -18.53
N LEU A 461 13.17 4.09 -19.83
CA LEU A 461 13.82 5.19 -20.54
C LEU A 461 12.85 6.37 -20.76
N PHE A 462 11.56 6.11 -21.02
CA PHE A 462 10.54 7.17 -21.06
C PHE A 462 10.37 7.85 -19.69
N ASP A 463 10.36 7.07 -18.61
CA ASP A 463 10.30 7.64 -17.25
C ASP A 463 11.54 8.50 -16.96
N GLY A 464 12.76 8.04 -17.27
CA GLY A 464 14.00 8.80 -17.11
C GLY A 464 14.06 10.06 -17.97
N TYR A 465 13.64 9.96 -19.25
CA TYR A 465 13.59 11.11 -20.17
C TYR A 465 12.61 12.19 -19.68
N SER A 466 11.47 11.77 -19.14
CA SER A 466 10.49 12.68 -18.54
C SER A 466 11.02 13.42 -17.30
N LEU A 467 12.06 12.89 -16.66
CA LEU A 467 12.80 13.54 -15.57
C LEU A 467 13.93 14.46 -16.07
N GLY A 468 14.15 14.55 -17.39
CA GLY A 468 15.22 15.32 -17.99
C GLY A 468 16.54 14.56 -18.20
N MET A 469 16.59 13.26 -17.91
CA MET A 469 17.80 12.44 -18.10
C MET A 469 18.14 12.22 -19.57
N SER A 470 19.43 12.06 -19.87
CA SER A 470 19.88 11.51 -21.15
C SER A 470 19.78 9.99 -21.13
N VAL A 471 19.07 9.41 -22.10
CA VAL A 471 18.73 7.98 -22.10
C VAL A 471 19.37 7.23 -23.26
N TRP A 472 19.72 5.96 -23.01
CA TRP A 472 20.36 5.05 -23.95
C TRP A 472 19.61 3.73 -23.95
N GLY A 473 19.21 3.24 -25.13
CA GLY A 473 18.46 1.99 -25.26
C GLY A 473 18.95 1.12 -26.39
N TYR A 474 19.00 -0.17 -26.15
CA TYR A 474 19.36 -1.19 -27.14
C TYR A 474 18.29 -2.26 -27.22
N ASP A 475 17.86 -2.60 -28.41
CA ASP A 475 16.99 -3.75 -28.69
C ASP A 475 17.20 -4.26 -30.11
N THR A 476 17.21 -5.57 -30.29
CA THR A 476 17.39 -6.21 -31.61
C THR A 476 16.13 -6.19 -32.46
N ASN A 477 14.96 -5.87 -31.88
CA ASN A 477 13.67 -5.85 -32.56
C ASN A 477 13.41 -4.49 -33.22
N SER A 478 13.55 -4.44 -34.55
CA SER A 478 13.36 -3.21 -35.33
C SER A 478 11.94 -2.62 -35.23
N ASN A 479 10.92 -3.42 -34.95
CA ASN A 479 9.56 -2.91 -34.76
C ASN A 479 9.43 -2.14 -33.42
N TYR A 480 10.09 -2.63 -32.36
CA TYR A 480 10.11 -1.93 -31.07
C TYR A 480 10.90 -0.61 -31.19
N THR A 481 12.12 -0.67 -31.72
CA THR A 481 12.98 0.52 -31.83
C THR A 481 12.36 1.61 -32.69
N LYS A 482 11.73 1.30 -33.82
CA LYS A 482 11.03 2.27 -34.67
C LYS A 482 9.92 3.02 -33.93
N VAL A 483 9.11 2.29 -33.18
CA VAL A 483 7.98 2.89 -32.43
C VAL A 483 8.49 3.72 -31.26
N VAL A 484 9.51 3.24 -30.58
CA VAL A 484 10.16 3.93 -29.46
C VAL A 484 10.79 5.24 -29.90
N ILE A 485 11.55 5.25 -31.00
CA ILE A 485 12.16 6.46 -31.57
C ILE A 485 11.06 7.49 -31.91
N LYS A 486 10.00 7.06 -32.59
CA LYS A 486 8.89 7.94 -32.96
C LYS A 486 8.21 8.58 -31.75
N GLU A 487 8.09 7.84 -30.64
CA GLU A 487 7.51 8.37 -29.40
C GLU A 487 8.46 9.36 -28.71
N PHE A 488 9.77 9.10 -28.68
CA PHE A 488 10.76 10.08 -28.18
C PHE A 488 10.78 11.36 -29.02
N GLU A 489 10.69 11.26 -30.35
CA GLU A 489 10.57 12.42 -31.24
C GLU A 489 9.31 13.24 -30.93
N ARG A 490 8.19 12.56 -30.66
CA ARG A 490 6.94 13.22 -30.22
C ARG A 490 7.12 13.95 -28.90
N LEU A 491 7.73 13.30 -27.91
CA LEU A 491 7.98 13.88 -26.58
C LEU A 491 8.99 15.04 -26.62
N SER A 492 9.93 15.01 -27.55
CA SER A 492 10.93 16.09 -27.73
C SER A 492 10.34 17.40 -28.26
N LYS A 493 9.16 17.35 -28.91
CA LYS A 493 8.46 18.50 -29.48
C LYS A 493 7.51 19.18 -28.49
N VAL A 494 7.21 18.53 -27.37
CA VAL A 494 6.35 19.03 -26.28
C VAL A 494 7.21 19.65 -25.19
#